data_09aca95e34b20398d760d6d2dcc4110d
#
_entry.id   09aca95e34b20398d760d6d2dcc4110d
#
_cell.length_a   1.000
_cell.length_b   1.000
_cell.length_c   1.000
_cell.angle_alpha   90.00
_cell.angle_beta   90.00
_cell.angle_gamma   90.00
#
_symmetry.space_group_name_H-M   'P 1'
#
loop_
_entity.id
_entity.type
_entity.pdbx_description
1 polymer ?
#
loop_
_entity_poly.entity_id
_entity_poly.type
_entity_poly.pdbx_seq_one_letter_code
_entity_poly.pdbx_strand_id
1 'polypeptide(L)'
;VIVPRSGEYFVTLCDGSKVWLNADTEFEFPVNFSETIREVRLKGEAYFQVAKDCQKPFIVKSGEYQLQVYGTEFNLNPYHTDRIEAVLVKGSIGFRANAGCKEIVLQPEQLGIANTGNGKTEVLDVDVYPYIAWKNKDMVFVNERLESIMEKIERWYDVNVFFQNERLKDLRFYGDMKRYSDIREILAYLEKSSDVRFQVNGRTLIVCEK
;
A
#
# COMPACT_ATOMS: atom_id res chain seq x y z
N VAL A 1 -4.07 8.01 -14.74
CA VAL A 1 -4.67 6.68 -14.63
C VAL A 1 -5.45 6.62 -13.33
N ILE A 2 -6.69 6.13 -13.40
CA ILE A 2 -7.54 5.86 -12.22
C ILE A 2 -7.83 4.38 -12.24
N VAL A 3 -7.45 3.68 -11.17
CA VAL A 3 -7.71 2.26 -10.96
C VAL A 3 -8.88 2.15 -9.98
N PRO A 4 -10.04 1.58 -10.38
CA PRO A 4 -11.18 1.43 -9.48
C PRO A 4 -10.91 0.36 -8.40
N ARG A 5 -11.81 0.25 -7.43
CA ARG A 5 -11.87 -0.93 -6.56
C ARG A 5 -11.94 -2.21 -7.39
N SER A 6 -11.43 -3.29 -6.88
CA SER A 6 -11.24 -4.60 -7.55
C SER A 6 -10.33 -4.58 -8.80
N GLY A 7 -9.81 -3.40 -9.20
CA GLY A 7 -8.90 -3.25 -10.33
C GLY A 7 -7.43 -3.37 -9.93
N GLU A 8 -6.60 -3.61 -10.92
CA GLU A 8 -5.15 -3.45 -10.89
C GLU A 8 -4.69 -2.94 -12.23
N TYR A 9 -3.60 -2.20 -12.24
CA TYR A 9 -3.04 -1.70 -13.49
C TYR A 9 -1.52 -1.74 -13.45
N PHE A 10 -0.92 -1.99 -14.60
CA PHE A 10 0.53 -1.96 -14.79
C PHE A 10 0.87 -0.94 -15.88
N VAL A 11 1.85 -0.08 -15.63
CA VAL A 11 2.31 0.90 -16.60
C VAL A 11 3.83 0.95 -16.66
N THR A 12 4.35 1.12 -17.87
CA THR A 12 5.77 1.45 -18.10
C THR A 12 5.84 2.92 -18.53
N LEU A 13 6.63 3.70 -17.80
CA LEU A 13 6.83 5.12 -18.05
C LEU A 13 7.87 5.33 -19.19
N CYS A 14 7.96 6.56 -19.70
CA CYS A 14 8.84 6.89 -20.82
C CYS A 14 10.34 6.70 -20.52
N ASP A 15 10.74 6.70 -19.25
CA ASP A 15 12.11 6.44 -18.80
C ASP A 15 12.42 4.94 -18.59
N GLY A 16 11.44 4.06 -18.85
CA GLY A 16 11.52 2.63 -18.61
C GLY A 16 11.19 2.19 -17.19
N SER A 17 10.84 3.12 -16.29
CA SER A 17 10.34 2.79 -14.95
C SER A 17 9.03 2.03 -15.05
N LYS A 18 8.85 1.02 -14.21
CA LYS A 18 7.65 0.17 -14.14
C LYS A 18 6.89 0.43 -12.85
N VAL A 19 5.57 0.56 -12.97
CA VAL A 19 4.69 0.86 -11.84
C VAL A 19 3.50 -0.08 -11.86
N TRP A 20 3.29 -0.79 -10.76
CA TRP A 20 2.08 -1.58 -10.49
C TRP A 20 1.19 -0.77 -9.58
N LEU A 21 -0.05 -0.56 -9.97
CA LEU A 21 -1.06 0.19 -9.24
C LEU A 21 -2.07 -0.77 -8.63
N ASN A 22 -2.29 -0.66 -7.34
CA ASN A 22 -3.27 -1.46 -6.62
C ASN A 22 -4.70 -0.90 -6.81
N ALA A 23 -5.71 -1.61 -6.30
CA ALA A 23 -7.11 -1.19 -6.33
C ALA A 23 -7.30 0.18 -5.67
N ASP A 24 -8.28 0.96 -6.12
CA ASP A 24 -8.62 2.29 -5.58
C ASP A 24 -7.42 3.26 -5.58
N THR A 25 -6.71 3.33 -6.72
CA THR A 25 -5.47 4.12 -6.87
C THR A 25 -5.59 5.13 -8.01
N GLU A 26 -5.20 6.37 -7.74
CA GLU A 26 -5.03 7.42 -8.74
C GLU A 26 -3.53 7.68 -8.96
N PHE A 27 -3.08 7.64 -10.21
CA PHE A 27 -1.69 7.86 -10.57
C PHE A 27 -1.56 8.85 -11.72
N GLU A 28 -0.85 9.94 -11.48
CA GLU A 28 -0.61 11.00 -12.45
C GLU A 28 0.86 11.03 -12.83
N PHE A 29 1.14 11.06 -14.12
CA PHE A 29 2.49 11.18 -14.66
C PHE A 29 2.46 11.89 -16.02
N PRO A 30 3.51 12.63 -16.39
CA PRO A 30 3.59 13.27 -17.69
C PRO A 30 3.91 12.25 -18.78
N VAL A 31 3.51 12.53 -20.02
CA VAL A 31 3.89 11.70 -21.19
C VAL A 31 5.41 11.65 -21.35
N ASN A 32 6.07 12.79 -21.15
CA ASN A 32 7.53 12.91 -21.12
C ASN A 32 7.96 13.65 -19.87
N PHE A 33 8.98 13.18 -19.19
CA PHE A 33 9.55 13.88 -18.05
C PHE A 33 10.34 15.12 -18.47
N SER A 34 10.43 16.11 -17.57
CA SER A 34 11.28 17.27 -17.77
C SER A 34 12.75 16.88 -17.92
N GLU A 35 13.63 17.81 -18.29
CA GLU A 35 15.07 17.52 -18.42
C GLU A 35 15.76 17.24 -17.07
N THR A 36 15.25 17.81 -15.99
CA THR A 36 15.92 17.82 -14.68
C THR A 36 15.34 16.85 -13.66
N ILE A 37 14.03 16.53 -13.75
CA ILE A 37 13.34 15.68 -12.77
C ILE A 37 12.34 14.75 -13.46
N ARG A 38 12.04 13.63 -12.78
CA ARG A 38 10.99 12.66 -13.13
C ARG A 38 9.94 12.71 -12.02
N GLU A 39 8.93 13.58 -12.15
CA GLU A 39 7.89 13.76 -11.12
C GLU A 39 6.63 12.99 -11.48
N VAL A 40 6.07 12.29 -10.49
CA VAL A 40 4.77 11.62 -10.54
C VAL A 40 3.98 11.90 -9.27
N ARG A 41 2.64 11.70 -9.33
CA ARG A 41 1.76 11.85 -8.18
C ARG A 41 0.97 10.57 -7.95
N LEU A 42 0.85 10.17 -6.67
CA LEU A 42 0.16 8.97 -6.24
C LEU A 42 -0.85 9.28 -5.15
N LYS A 43 -2.06 8.72 -5.30
CA LYS A 43 -3.05 8.55 -4.25
C LYS A 43 -3.51 7.10 -4.31
N GLY A 44 -3.46 6.35 -3.20
CA GLY A 44 -3.63 4.90 -3.21
C GLY A 44 -2.28 4.18 -3.12
N GLU A 45 -2.17 2.94 -3.54
CA GLU A 45 -0.97 2.12 -3.35
C GLU A 45 -0.31 1.74 -4.68
N ALA A 46 1.02 1.86 -4.73
CA ALA A 46 1.78 1.45 -5.89
C ALA A 46 3.14 0.83 -5.52
N TYR A 47 3.53 -0.16 -6.29
CA TYR A 47 4.89 -0.69 -6.31
C TYR A 47 5.65 -0.12 -7.50
N PHE A 48 6.83 0.41 -7.22
CA PHE A 48 7.71 1.05 -8.19
C PHE A 48 8.97 0.24 -8.42
N GLN A 49 9.33 0.07 -9.68
CA GLN A 49 10.65 -0.35 -10.12
C GLN A 49 11.21 0.77 -10.98
N VAL A 50 11.92 1.70 -10.34
CA VAL A 50 12.40 2.92 -11.00
C VAL A 50 13.68 2.66 -11.77
N ALA A 51 13.73 3.06 -13.03
CA ALA A 51 14.91 3.00 -13.87
C ALA A 51 16.05 3.85 -13.26
N LYS A 52 17.27 3.29 -13.27
CA LYS A 52 18.44 3.95 -12.66
C LYS A 52 18.88 5.17 -13.48
N ASP A 53 18.87 6.32 -12.86
CA ASP A 53 19.42 7.56 -13.39
C ASP A 53 19.89 8.45 -12.22
N CYS A 54 21.20 8.53 -12.05
CA CYS A 54 21.81 9.27 -10.94
C CYS A 54 21.81 10.80 -11.15
N GLN A 55 21.57 11.27 -12.37
CA GLN A 55 21.57 12.69 -12.70
C GLN A 55 20.16 13.29 -12.63
N LYS A 56 19.13 12.46 -12.79
CA LYS A 56 17.74 12.89 -12.88
C LYS A 56 16.88 12.17 -11.84
N PRO A 57 16.65 12.79 -10.67
CA PRO A 57 15.89 12.17 -9.60
C PRO A 57 14.46 11.83 -10.03
N PHE A 58 13.94 10.71 -9.52
CA PHE A 58 12.54 10.32 -9.61
C PHE A 58 11.83 10.71 -8.31
N ILE A 59 10.79 11.51 -8.43
CA ILE A 59 10.07 12.11 -7.30
C ILE A 59 8.64 11.60 -7.32
N VAL A 60 8.22 10.95 -6.23
CA VAL A 60 6.82 10.58 -6.01
C VAL A 60 6.22 11.54 -5.00
N LYS A 61 5.17 12.26 -5.40
CA LYS A 61 4.39 13.12 -4.52
C LYS A 61 3.09 12.42 -4.12
N SER A 62 2.77 12.46 -2.82
CA SER A 62 1.51 11.97 -2.27
C SER A 62 1.04 12.92 -1.16
N GLY A 63 0.02 13.72 -1.45
CA GLY A 63 -0.35 14.82 -0.57
C GLY A 63 0.84 15.78 -0.37
N GLU A 64 1.22 16.00 0.89
CA GLU A 64 2.38 16.82 1.25
C GLU A 64 3.70 16.05 1.30
N TYR A 65 3.65 14.72 1.14
CA TYR A 65 4.83 13.86 1.18
C TYR A 65 5.57 13.81 -0.15
N GLN A 66 6.87 13.69 -0.04
CA GLN A 66 7.75 13.55 -1.18
C GLN A 66 8.78 12.45 -0.92
N LEU A 67 8.83 11.48 -1.84
CA LEU A 67 9.88 10.49 -1.90
C LEU A 67 10.79 10.79 -3.09
N GLN A 68 12.10 10.76 -2.87
CA GLN A 68 13.10 10.95 -3.92
C GLN A 68 13.97 9.71 -4.05
N VAL A 69 14.12 9.22 -5.27
CA VAL A 69 14.92 8.04 -5.58
C VAL A 69 15.70 8.23 -6.89
N TYR A 70 16.73 7.40 -7.11
CA TYR A 70 17.59 7.44 -8.30
C TYR A 70 17.66 6.13 -9.07
N GLY A 71 16.92 5.12 -8.65
CA GLY A 71 16.92 3.78 -9.24
C GLY A 71 16.69 2.73 -8.16
N THR A 72 15.44 2.57 -7.77
CA THR A 72 15.00 1.96 -6.51
C THR A 72 13.77 1.11 -6.74
N GLU A 73 13.67 0.00 -6.02
CA GLU A 73 12.45 -0.80 -5.96
C GLU A 73 11.81 -0.64 -4.59
N PHE A 74 10.53 -0.21 -4.55
CA PHE A 74 9.83 0.08 -3.30
C PHE A 74 8.31 0.00 -3.48
N ASN A 75 7.60 -0.20 -2.36
CA ASN A 75 6.16 -0.03 -2.26
C ASN A 75 5.84 1.26 -1.51
N LEU A 76 4.85 2.01 -1.98
CA LEU A 76 4.34 3.21 -1.33
C LEU A 76 2.84 3.05 -1.12
N ASN A 77 2.41 3.19 0.15
CA ASN A 77 1.02 3.03 0.57
C ASN A 77 0.51 4.26 1.33
N PRO A 78 -0.12 5.22 0.65
CA PRO A 78 -0.81 6.37 1.22
C PRO A 78 -2.33 6.19 1.36
N TYR A 79 -2.88 4.99 1.52
CA TYR A 79 -4.32 4.83 1.75
C TYR A 79 -4.81 5.45 3.06
N HIS A 80 -3.95 5.45 4.09
CA HIS A 80 -4.29 6.06 5.36
C HIS A 80 -4.22 7.58 5.28
N THR A 81 -5.19 8.27 5.89
CA THR A 81 -5.24 9.73 5.92
C THR A 81 -4.28 10.34 6.93
N ASP A 82 -3.89 9.57 7.94
CA ASP A 82 -3.04 9.98 9.07
C ASP A 82 -1.57 9.61 8.91
N ARG A 83 -1.24 8.75 7.96
CA ARG A 83 0.14 8.30 7.71
C ARG A 83 0.37 7.84 6.28
N ILE A 84 1.62 7.82 5.90
CA ILE A 84 2.12 7.21 4.66
C ILE A 84 3.18 6.17 4.99
N GLU A 85 3.13 5.03 4.32
CA GLU A 85 4.03 3.92 4.53
C GLU A 85 4.86 3.66 3.26
N ALA A 86 6.18 3.60 3.40
CA ALA A 86 7.09 3.28 2.31
C ALA A 86 8.00 2.12 2.71
N VAL A 87 7.97 1.03 1.94
CA VAL A 87 8.84 -0.14 2.16
C VAL A 87 9.87 -0.21 1.04
N LEU A 88 11.15 -0.23 1.44
CA LEU A 88 12.24 -0.31 0.50
C LEU A 88 12.68 -1.77 0.26
N VAL A 89 12.64 -2.18 -1.01
CA VAL A 89 13.08 -3.51 -1.45
C VAL A 89 14.53 -3.48 -1.90
N LYS A 90 14.90 -2.47 -2.74
CA LYS A 90 16.26 -2.36 -3.28
C LYS A 90 16.62 -0.92 -3.59
N GLY A 91 17.86 -0.53 -3.30
CA GLY A 91 18.38 0.81 -3.56
C GLY A 91 18.35 1.69 -2.32
N SER A 92 17.89 2.93 -2.46
CA SER A 92 17.79 3.90 -1.36
C SER A 92 16.64 4.86 -1.63
N ILE A 93 15.91 5.26 -0.58
CA ILE A 93 14.83 6.25 -0.64
C ILE A 93 15.20 7.42 0.26
N GLY A 94 15.20 8.64 -0.29
CA GLY A 94 15.09 9.85 0.50
C GLY A 94 13.59 10.12 0.77
N PHE A 95 13.19 10.01 2.02
CA PHE A 95 11.80 10.16 2.46
C PHE A 95 11.64 11.44 3.28
N ARG A 96 10.75 12.33 2.85
CA ARG A 96 10.50 13.62 3.49
C ARG A 96 8.99 13.82 3.68
N ALA A 97 8.60 14.11 4.92
CA ALA A 97 7.19 14.31 5.27
C ALA A 97 6.60 15.62 4.70
N ASN A 98 7.40 16.68 4.59
CA ASN A 98 7.07 17.93 3.88
C ASN A 98 8.35 18.74 3.63
N ALA A 99 8.24 19.88 2.92
CA ALA A 99 9.39 20.69 2.51
C ALA A 99 10.25 21.24 3.67
N GLY A 100 9.74 21.28 4.90
CA GLY A 100 10.45 21.76 6.10
C GLY A 100 11.02 20.65 6.99
N CYS A 101 10.68 19.38 6.72
CA CYS A 101 11.14 18.26 7.52
C CYS A 101 12.51 17.73 7.06
N LYS A 102 13.25 17.16 8.03
CA LYS A 102 14.49 16.45 7.72
C LYS A 102 14.22 15.24 6.86
N GLU A 103 15.02 15.05 5.83
CA GLU A 103 14.99 13.84 5.00
C GLU A 103 15.50 12.65 5.81
N ILE A 104 14.78 11.55 5.75
CA ILE A 104 15.18 10.26 6.29
C ILE A 104 15.55 9.36 5.13
N VAL A 105 16.69 8.69 5.22
CA VAL A 105 17.14 7.75 4.19
C VAL A 105 16.82 6.34 4.65
N LEU A 106 15.95 5.65 3.89
CA LEU A 106 15.65 4.23 4.09
C LEU A 106 16.70 3.36 3.39
N GLN A 107 17.00 2.24 4.00
CA GLN A 107 17.80 1.15 3.47
C GLN A 107 16.90 -0.04 3.09
N PRO A 108 17.38 -1.00 2.26
CA PRO A 108 16.64 -2.23 1.99
C PRO A 108 16.16 -2.93 3.27
N GLU A 109 14.96 -3.52 3.20
CA GLU A 109 14.29 -4.17 4.33
C GLU A 109 13.83 -3.21 5.43
N GLN A 110 13.70 -1.91 5.11
CA GLN A 110 13.15 -0.92 6.02
C GLN A 110 11.77 -0.41 5.57
N LEU A 111 10.90 -0.25 6.57
CA LEU A 111 9.63 0.44 6.50
C LEU A 111 9.77 1.82 7.11
N GLY A 112 9.51 2.86 6.32
CA GLY A 112 9.33 4.22 6.80
C GLY A 112 7.85 4.54 6.97
N ILE A 113 7.45 4.97 8.17
CA ILE A 113 6.09 5.42 8.48
C ILE A 113 6.15 6.89 8.82
N ALA A 114 5.54 7.75 8.01
CA ALA A 114 5.45 9.18 8.31
C ALA A 114 4.02 9.58 8.65
N ASN A 115 3.85 10.18 9.81
CA ASN A 115 2.59 10.67 10.33
C ASN A 115 2.25 12.05 9.76
N THR A 116 1.04 12.21 9.22
CA THR A 116 0.57 13.48 8.62
C THR A 116 0.35 14.56 9.67
N GLY A 117 -0.14 14.20 10.87
CA GLY A 117 -0.54 15.17 11.89
C GLY A 117 0.61 15.81 12.68
N ASN A 118 1.72 15.09 12.87
CA ASN A 118 2.83 15.56 13.73
C ASN A 118 4.20 15.58 13.02
N GLY A 119 4.27 15.18 11.75
CA GLY A 119 5.49 15.12 10.96
C GLY A 119 6.55 14.11 11.45
N LYS A 120 6.21 13.26 12.45
CA LYS A 120 7.12 12.24 12.94
C LYS A 120 7.25 11.13 11.91
N THR A 121 8.48 10.69 11.70
CA THR A 121 8.78 9.52 10.88
C THR A 121 9.42 8.46 11.74
N GLU A 122 8.92 7.25 11.63
CA GLU A 122 9.45 6.05 12.26
C GLU A 122 10.07 5.16 11.18
N VAL A 123 11.16 4.47 11.52
CA VAL A 123 11.84 3.52 10.63
C VAL A 123 11.95 2.19 11.36
N LEU A 124 11.49 1.12 10.73
CA LEU A 124 11.46 -0.23 11.28
C LEU A 124 12.12 -1.19 10.29
N ASP A 125 12.90 -2.15 10.78
CA ASP A 125 13.37 -3.28 9.99
C ASP A 125 12.23 -4.30 9.86
N VAL A 126 11.93 -4.71 8.63
CA VAL A 126 10.77 -5.57 8.33
C VAL A 126 11.09 -6.64 7.29
N ASP A 127 10.33 -7.74 7.31
CA ASP A 127 10.18 -8.57 6.12
C ASP A 127 9.36 -7.79 5.09
N VAL A 128 9.91 -7.58 3.90
CA VAL A 128 9.27 -6.80 2.84
C VAL A 128 8.13 -7.54 2.17
N TYR A 129 8.12 -8.88 2.22
CA TYR A 129 7.18 -9.68 1.45
C TYR A 129 5.70 -9.36 1.75
N PRO A 130 5.25 -9.24 3.01
CA PRO A 130 3.86 -8.90 3.32
C PRO A 130 3.38 -7.57 2.68
N TYR A 131 4.29 -6.62 2.48
CA TYR A 131 3.98 -5.31 1.91
C TYR A 131 3.92 -5.29 0.38
N ILE A 132 4.55 -6.27 -0.27
CA ILE A 132 4.64 -6.34 -1.74
C ILE A 132 3.93 -7.56 -2.33
N ALA A 133 3.43 -8.45 -1.50
CA ALA A 133 2.77 -9.70 -1.89
C ALA A 133 1.58 -9.47 -2.83
N TRP A 134 0.85 -8.36 -2.64
CA TRP A 134 -0.30 -8.00 -3.43
C TRP A 134 -0.03 -7.93 -4.94
N LYS A 135 1.16 -7.44 -5.36
CA LYS A 135 1.54 -7.39 -6.79
C LYS A 135 1.75 -8.78 -7.41
N ASN A 136 1.97 -9.79 -6.58
CA ASN A 136 2.08 -11.20 -6.97
C ASN A 136 0.73 -11.95 -6.78
N LYS A 137 -0.34 -11.21 -6.49
CA LYS A 137 -1.68 -11.75 -6.23
C LYS A 137 -1.75 -12.62 -4.97
N ASP A 138 -0.89 -12.32 -4.00
CA ASP A 138 -0.88 -12.95 -2.69
C ASP A 138 -1.41 -11.98 -1.63
N MET A 139 -2.09 -12.54 -0.64
CA MET A 139 -2.61 -11.85 0.53
C MET A 139 -1.92 -12.43 1.76
N VAL A 140 -1.03 -11.66 2.36
CA VAL A 140 -0.21 -12.09 3.50
C VAL A 140 -0.54 -11.23 4.71
N PHE A 141 -0.83 -11.88 5.83
CA PHE A 141 -1.10 -11.26 7.12
C PHE A 141 -0.04 -11.69 8.12
N VAL A 142 0.62 -10.75 8.76
CA VAL A 142 1.58 -11.01 9.83
C VAL A 142 1.20 -10.18 11.04
N ASN A 143 0.55 -10.79 12.02
CA ASN A 143 0.02 -10.09 13.21
C ASN A 143 -0.86 -8.89 12.84
N GLU A 144 -1.64 -9.02 11.76
CA GLU A 144 -2.41 -7.90 11.19
C GLU A 144 -3.77 -7.77 11.86
N ARG A 145 -4.19 -6.54 12.14
CA ARG A 145 -5.52 -6.25 12.72
C ARG A 145 -6.62 -6.58 11.71
N LEU A 146 -7.74 -7.11 12.21
CA LEU A 146 -8.91 -7.42 11.38
C LEU A 146 -9.41 -6.18 10.63
N GLU A 147 -9.37 -5.00 11.24
CA GLU A 147 -9.73 -3.74 10.56
C GLU A 147 -8.90 -3.54 9.28
N SER A 148 -7.57 -3.65 9.37
CA SER A 148 -6.68 -3.49 8.20
C SER A 148 -6.90 -4.56 7.13
N ILE A 149 -7.19 -5.80 7.55
CA ILE A 149 -7.55 -6.89 6.62
C ILE A 149 -8.86 -6.56 5.91
N MET A 150 -9.88 -6.08 6.62
CA MET A 150 -11.17 -5.72 6.04
C MET A 150 -11.06 -4.53 5.08
N GLU A 151 -10.22 -3.54 5.37
CA GLU A 151 -9.92 -2.44 4.44
C GLU A 151 -9.31 -2.92 3.12
N LYS A 152 -8.40 -3.92 3.18
CA LYS A 152 -7.86 -4.57 1.96
C LYS A 152 -8.97 -5.30 1.20
N ILE A 153 -9.83 -6.04 1.90
CA ILE A 153 -10.96 -6.76 1.32
C ILE A 153 -11.96 -5.79 0.67
N GLU A 154 -12.27 -4.66 1.30
CA GLU A 154 -13.13 -3.63 0.71
C GLU A 154 -12.60 -3.15 -0.64
N ARG A 155 -11.31 -2.84 -0.74
CA ARG A 155 -10.70 -2.37 -1.98
C ARG A 155 -10.62 -3.48 -3.05
N TRP A 156 -10.27 -4.70 -2.65
CA TRP A 156 -9.99 -5.78 -3.60
C TRP A 156 -11.22 -6.51 -4.12
N TYR A 157 -12.31 -6.52 -3.34
CA TYR A 157 -13.55 -7.20 -3.71
C TYR A 157 -14.72 -6.24 -3.94
N ASP A 158 -14.48 -4.93 -3.84
CA ASP A 158 -15.48 -3.89 -4.03
C ASP A 158 -16.71 -4.10 -3.14
N VAL A 159 -16.47 -4.38 -1.88
CA VAL A 159 -17.49 -4.52 -0.82
C VAL A 159 -17.38 -3.39 0.18
N ASN A 160 -18.44 -3.18 0.97
CA ASN A 160 -18.45 -2.25 2.10
C ASN A 160 -18.50 -3.07 3.39
N VAL A 161 -17.58 -2.83 4.31
CA VAL A 161 -17.45 -3.58 5.56
C VAL A 161 -18.02 -2.80 6.73
N PHE A 162 -18.82 -3.45 7.56
CA PHE A 162 -19.38 -2.91 8.79
C PHE A 162 -19.06 -3.82 9.96
N PHE A 163 -18.51 -3.26 11.03
CA PHE A 163 -18.29 -3.98 12.27
C PHE A 163 -19.47 -3.77 13.21
N GLN A 164 -20.09 -4.84 13.66
CA GLN A 164 -21.17 -4.81 14.64
C GLN A 164 -20.64 -4.43 16.03
N ASN A 165 -19.38 -4.78 16.32
CA ASN A 165 -18.69 -4.47 17.57
C ASN A 165 -17.26 -3.97 17.24
N GLU A 166 -16.92 -2.76 17.74
CA GLU A 166 -15.62 -2.12 17.53
C GLU A 166 -14.44 -2.98 18.04
N ARG A 167 -14.65 -3.79 19.07
CA ARG A 167 -13.60 -4.68 19.63
C ARG A 167 -13.09 -5.71 18.64
N LEU A 168 -13.90 -6.10 17.65
CA LEU A 168 -13.52 -7.06 16.63
C LEU A 168 -12.41 -6.52 15.72
N LYS A 169 -12.30 -5.21 15.57
CA LYS A 169 -11.27 -4.54 14.78
C LYS A 169 -9.85 -4.86 15.24
N ASP A 170 -9.67 -5.09 16.55
CA ASP A 170 -8.36 -5.31 17.16
C ASP A 170 -7.90 -6.78 17.12
N LEU A 171 -8.74 -7.71 16.70
CA LEU A 171 -8.35 -9.11 16.52
C LEU A 171 -7.20 -9.21 15.51
N ARG A 172 -6.24 -10.09 15.81
CA ARG A 172 -5.03 -10.21 15.01
C ARG A 172 -4.93 -11.55 14.33
N PHE A 173 -4.49 -11.51 13.07
CA PHE A 173 -4.43 -12.69 12.22
C PHE A 173 -3.04 -12.87 11.61
N TYR A 174 -2.76 -14.16 11.34
CA TYR A 174 -1.63 -14.61 10.53
C TYR A 174 -2.20 -15.46 9.40
N GLY A 175 -1.68 -15.33 8.19
CA GLY A 175 -2.13 -16.11 7.05
C GLY A 175 -1.41 -15.75 5.76
N ASP A 176 -1.44 -16.70 4.83
CA ASP A 176 -0.96 -16.55 3.47
C ASP A 176 -1.95 -17.25 2.54
N MET A 177 -2.48 -16.53 1.57
CA MET A 177 -3.47 -17.05 0.63
C MET A 177 -3.44 -16.29 -0.70
N LYS A 178 -4.05 -16.86 -1.74
CA LYS A 178 -4.18 -16.16 -3.03
C LYS A 178 -5.28 -15.10 -2.97
N ARG A 179 -4.96 -13.89 -3.43
CA ARG A 179 -5.88 -12.73 -3.46
C ARG A 179 -7.13 -12.97 -4.30
N TYR A 180 -7.03 -13.76 -5.37
CA TYR A 180 -8.17 -14.03 -6.27
C TYR A 180 -8.97 -15.29 -5.90
N SER A 181 -8.74 -15.87 -4.74
CA SER A 181 -9.66 -16.80 -4.15
C SER A 181 -11.03 -16.12 -3.99
N ASP A 182 -12.08 -16.91 -4.04
CA ASP A 182 -13.43 -16.40 -3.72
C ASP A 182 -13.39 -15.75 -2.33
N ILE A 183 -13.96 -14.57 -2.20
CA ILE A 183 -14.01 -13.85 -0.91
C ILE A 183 -14.50 -14.77 0.22
N ARG A 184 -15.42 -15.70 -0.09
CA ARG A 184 -15.96 -16.68 0.86
C ARG A 184 -14.89 -17.60 1.45
N GLU A 185 -13.86 -17.94 0.69
CA GLU A 185 -12.74 -18.76 1.19
C GLU A 185 -11.91 -18.01 2.23
N ILE A 186 -11.64 -16.72 1.97
CA ILE A 186 -10.93 -15.84 2.89
C ILE A 186 -11.73 -15.65 4.18
N LEU A 187 -13.02 -15.34 4.04
CA LEU A 187 -13.90 -15.16 5.19
C LEU A 187 -14.02 -16.45 6.02
N ALA A 188 -14.17 -17.61 5.37
CA ALA A 188 -14.20 -18.91 6.05
C ALA A 188 -12.89 -19.24 6.80
N TYR A 189 -11.73 -18.81 6.24
CA TYR A 189 -10.44 -18.94 6.94
C TYR A 189 -10.41 -18.09 8.22
N LEU A 190 -10.81 -16.81 8.10
CA LEU A 190 -10.85 -15.90 9.26
C LEU A 190 -11.85 -16.37 10.32
N GLU A 191 -13.02 -16.89 9.92
CA GLU A 191 -14.01 -17.48 10.82
C GLU A 191 -13.46 -18.70 11.58
N LYS A 192 -12.71 -19.58 10.91
CA LYS A 192 -12.15 -20.79 11.54
C LYS A 192 -11.09 -20.48 12.59
N SER A 193 -10.37 -19.39 12.41
CA SER A 193 -9.23 -19.01 13.26
C SER A 193 -9.59 -18.04 14.40
N SER A 194 -10.87 -17.68 14.55
CA SER A 194 -11.31 -16.70 15.53
C SER A 194 -12.79 -16.83 15.89
N ASP A 195 -13.26 -16.00 16.82
CA ASP A 195 -14.67 -15.92 17.25
C ASP A 195 -15.48 -14.90 16.41
N VAL A 196 -15.06 -14.64 15.17
CA VAL A 196 -15.82 -13.78 14.25
C VAL A 196 -16.70 -14.60 13.31
N ARG A 197 -17.76 -13.99 12.86
CA ARG A 197 -18.66 -14.46 11.82
C ARG A 197 -18.89 -13.37 10.79
N PHE A 198 -19.02 -13.73 9.52
CA PHE A 198 -19.27 -12.79 8.43
C PHE A 198 -20.65 -13.04 7.79
N GLN A 199 -21.40 -11.96 7.57
CA GLN A 199 -22.67 -11.98 6.86
C GLN A 199 -22.50 -11.16 5.58
N VAL A 200 -22.71 -11.81 4.43
CA VAL A 200 -22.56 -11.18 3.10
C VAL A 200 -23.96 -10.92 2.51
N ASN A 201 -24.28 -9.65 2.29
CA ASN A 201 -25.53 -9.20 1.70
C ASN A 201 -25.24 -8.30 0.48
N GLY A 202 -25.17 -8.91 -0.71
CA GLY A 202 -24.74 -8.19 -1.92
C GLY A 202 -23.31 -7.68 -1.78
N ARG A 203 -23.14 -6.36 -1.80
CA ARG A 203 -21.84 -5.69 -1.59
C ARG A 203 -21.58 -5.28 -0.12
N THR A 204 -22.45 -5.68 0.79
CA THR A 204 -22.27 -5.37 2.22
C THR A 204 -21.77 -6.59 2.96
N LEU A 205 -20.69 -6.42 3.70
CA LEU A 205 -20.06 -7.42 4.56
C LEU A 205 -20.16 -6.95 6.01
N ILE A 206 -20.87 -7.72 6.85
CA ILE A 206 -21.03 -7.41 8.27
C ILE A 206 -20.16 -8.37 9.07
N VAL A 207 -19.31 -7.81 9.94
CA VAL A 207 -18.45 -8.55 10.88
C VAL A 207 -19.14 -8.62 12.24
N CYS A 208 -19.47 -9.83 12.69
CA CYS A 208 -20.18 -10.10 13.93
C CYS A 208 -19.36 -11.04 14.85
N GLU A 209 -19.74 -11.13 16.11
CA GLU A 209 -19.31 -12.22 17.00
C GLU A 209 -20.06 -13.53 16.65
N LYS A 210 -19.43 -14.68 16.90
CA LYS A 210 -20.08 -16.00 16.80
C LYS A 210 -21.14 -16.20 17.85
#